data_5862cb752860ec9dfcbcfe024c5381d1
#
_entry.id   5862cb752860ec9dfcbcfe024c5381d1
#
_cell.length_a   1.000
_cell.length_b   1.000
_cell.length_c   1.000
_cell.angle_alpha   90.00
_cell.angle_beta   90.00
_cell.angle_gamma   90.00
#
_symmetry.space_group_name_H-M   'P 1'
#
loop_
_entity.id
_entity.type
_entity.pdbx_description
1 polymer ?
#
loop_
_entity_poly.entity_id
_entity_poly.type
_entity_poly.pdbx_seq_one_letter_code
_entity_poly.pdbx_strand_id
1 'polypeptide(L)'
;MKRVLDVAAVVLTAVVWVPLLLLAMAVVWAALGRPIFFVQERAGRDGRPFRLVKLRTMREGDAPDAERLTRVGRWLRATSLDELPELWHVLRGEMSLVGPRPLPVRYLPRYSPQQARRHEVRPGITGWAQVNGRNSLTWEQKFAYDVWYVDHMSFWLDVK
;
A
#
# COMPACT_ATOMS: atom_id res chain seq x y z
N MET A 1 -20.28 6.41 -3.20
CA MET A 1 -20.06 7.11 -1.91
C MET A 1 -18.62 6.95 -1.40
N LYS A 2 -18.09 5.73 -1.16
CA LYS A 2 -16.69 5.50 -0.69
C LYS A 2 -15.62 6.27 -1.49
N ARG A 3 -15.65 6.23 -2.81
CA ARG A 3 -14.68 6.93 -3.67
C ARG A 3 -14.61 8.44 -3.43
N VAL A 4 -15.76 9.07 -3.23
CA VAL A 4 -15.83 10.53 -2.96
C VAL A 4 -15.18 10.83 -1.60
N LEU A 5 -15.43 9.98 -0.60
CA LEU A 5 -14.82 10.12 0.73
C LEU A 5 -13.31 9.92 0.70
N ASP A 6 -12.82 8.90 -0.02
CA ASP A 6 -11.38 8.67 -0.21
C ASP A 6 -10.70 9.91 -0.81
N VAL A 7 -11.25 10.43 -1.91
CA VAL A 7 -10.69 11.61 -2.59
C VAL A 7 -10.77 12.85 -1.71
N ALA A 8 -11.91 13.09 -1.07
CA ALA A 8 -12.08 14.23 -0.18
C ALA A 8 -11.08 14.18 0.98
N ALA A 9 -10.91 13.02 1.61
CA ALA A 9 -9.94 12.86 2.70
C ALA A 9 -8.50 13.14 2.23
N VAL A 10 -8.09 12.59 1.08
CA VAL A 10 -6.74 12.82 0.53
C VAL A 10 -6.52 14.29 0.17
N VAL A 11 -7.52 14.95 -0.45
CA VAL A 11 -7.41 16.37 -0.83
C VAL A 11 -7.38 17.28 0.40
N LEU A 12 -8.27 17.06 1.37
CA LEU A 12 -8.33 17.87 2.59
C LEU A 12 -7.05 17.75 3.43
N THR A 13 -6.43 16.57 3.45
CA THR A 13 -5.18 16.34 4.18
C THR A 13 -3.92 16.69 3.38
N ALA A 14 -4.04 17.16 2.14
CA ALA A 14 -2.90 17.46 1.26
C ALA A 14 -1.95 18.51 1.86
N VAL A 15 -2.48 19.46 2.60
CA VAL A 15 -1.70 20.48 3.32
C VAL A 15 -0.69 19.86 4.30
N VAL A 16 -0.94 18.64 4.78
CA VAL A 16 -0.05 17.91 5.69
C VAL A 16 0.83 16.90 4.95
N TRP A 17 0.20 16.00 4.16
CA TRP A 17 0.99 14.91 3.56
C TRP A 17 1.92 15.36 2.42
N VAL A 18 1.59 16.45 1.69
CA VAL A 18 2.48 16.94 0.61
C VAL A 18 3.81 17.46 1.17
N PRO A 19 3.85 18.37 2.18
CA PRO A 19 5.12 18.76 2.81
C PRO A 19 5.88 17.57 3.41
N LEU A 20 5.19 16.63 4.05
CA LEU A 20 5.82 15.43 4.60
C LEU A 20 6.44 14.55 3.51
N LEU A 21 5.75 14.39 2.37
CA LEU A 21 6.28 13.67 1.21
C LEU A 21 7.54 14.34 0.67
N LEU A 22 7.53 15.67 0.49
CA LEU A 22 8.68 16.41 0.00
C LEU A 22 9.89 16.28 0.95
N LEU A 23 9.66 16.37 2.27
CA LEU A 23 10.69 16.15 3.27
C LEU A 23 11.23 14.71 3.22
N ALA A 24 10.35 13.71 3.16
CA ALA A 24 10.75 12.32 3.06
C ALA A 24 11.53 12.03 1.76
N MET A 25 11.15 12.64 0.64
CA MET A 25 11.91 12.58 -0.62
C MET A 25 13.32 13.17 -0.47
N ALA A 26 13.46 14.33 0.19
CA ALA A 26 14.76 14.94 0.47
C ALA A 26 15.64 14.04 1.36
N VAL A 27 15.06 13.44 2.39
CA VAL A 27 15.75 12.48 3.27
C VAL A 27 16.22 11.24 2.49
N VAL A 28 15.37 10.67 1.63
CA VAL A 28 15.74 9.53 0.77
C VAL A 28 16.86 9.92 -0.19
N TRP A 29 16.75 11.08 -0.83
CA TRP A 29 17.78 11.57 -1.74
C TRP A 29 19.13 11.75 -1.04
N ALA A 30 19.14 12.36 0.14
CA ALA A 30 20.36 12.57 0.90
C ALA A 30 21.00 11.27 1.40
N ALA A 31 20.18 10.29 1.81
CA ALA A 31 20.66 9.03 2.41
C ALA A 31 20.98 7.93 1.39
N LEU A 32 20.26 7.88 0.27
CA LEU A 32 20.30 6.78 -0.71
C LEU A 32 20.65 7.26 -2.14
N GLY A 33 20.58 8.56 -2.42
CA GLY A 33 20.74 9.11 -3.75
C GLY A 33 19.54 8.80 -4.66
N ARG A 34 19.77 8.79 -5.99
CA ARG A 34 18.75 8.43 -6.99
C ARG A 34 18.80 6.93 -7.29
N PRO A 35 17.66 6.32 -7.71
CA PRO A 35 16.30 6.89 -7.80
C PRO A 35 15.68 7.06 -6.41
N ILE A 36 14.82 8.07 -6.24
CA ILE A 36 14.10 8.34 -4.97
C ILE A 36 12.93 7.38 -4.79
N PHE A 37 12.30 6.99 -5.90
CA PHE A 37 11.12 6.14 -5.90
C PHE A 37 11.47 4.70 -6.24
N PHE A 38 10.74 3.80 -5.60
CA PHE A 38 10.66 2.38 -5.94
C PHE A 38 9.31 2.13 -6.63
N VAL A 39 9.33 1.46 -7.76
CA VAL A 39 8.14 1.16 -8.55
C VAL A 39 8.02 -0.34 -8.73
N GLN A 40 6.83 -0.89 -8.46
CA GLN A 40 6.56 -2.32 -8.63
C GLN A 40 5.15 -2.56 -9.15
N GLU A 41 4.98 -3.52 -10.06
CA GLU A 41 3.67 -3.94 -10.53
C GLU A 41 2.93 -4.72 -9.43
N ARG A 42 1.69 -4.29 -9.19
CA ARG A 42 0.77 -4.87 -8.21
C ARG A 42 -0.57 -5.17 -8.86
N ALA A 43 -1.26 -6.16 -8.30
CA ALA A 43 -2.63 -6.48 -8.70
C ALA A 43 -3.59 -5.47 -8.05
N GLY A 44 -4.34 -4.78 -8.88
CA GLY A 44 -5.41 -3.86 -8.50
C GLY A 44 -6.78 -4.52 -8.51
N ARG A 45 -7.83 -3.69 -8.67
CA ARG A 45 -9.19 -4.18 -8.81
C ARG A 45 -9.34 -5.06 -10.06
N ASP A 46 -10.14 -6.12 -9.95
CA ASP A 46 -10.38 -7.11 -11.00
C ASP A 46 -9.07 -7.79 -11.50
N GLY A 47 -8.02 -7.81 -10.64
CA GLY A 47 -6.70 -8.35 -10.98
C GLY A 47 -5.89 -7.50 -11.97
N ARG A 48 -6.36 -6.32 -12.36
CA ARG A 48 -5.68 -5.46 -13.34
C ARG A 48 -4.37 -4.93 -12.76
N PRO A 49 -3.25 -5.11 -13.46
CA PRO A 49 -1.95 -4.60 -13.00
C PRO A 49 -1.94 -3.06 -12.94
N PHE A 50 -1.28 -2.52 -11.91
CA PHE A 50 -0.92 -1.11 -11.85
C PHE A 50 0.49 -0.94 -11.24
N ARG A 51 1.14 0.16 -11.54
CA ARG A 51 2.51 0.47 -11.08
C ARG A 51 2.46 1.21 -9.76
N LEU A 52 2.57 0.45 -8.66
CA LEU A 52 2.64 1.03 -7.31
C LEU A 52 3.95 1.77 -7.11
N VAL A 53 3.88 2.99 -6.60
CA VAL A 53 5.03 3.85 -6.33
C VAL A 53 5.19 4.05 -4.83
N LYS A 54 6.40 3.81 -4.31
CA LYS A 54 6.80 4.09 -2.91
C LYS A 54 8.09 4.88 -2.88
N LEU A 55 8.46 5.42 -1.73
CA LEU A 55 9.82 5.90 -1.53
C LEU A 55 10.77 4.70 -1.39
N ARG A 56 11.97 4.84 -1.96
CA ARG A 56 13.00 3.82 -1.87
C ARG A 56 13.57 3.76 -0.44
N THR A 57 13.60 2.55 0.11
CA THR A 57 14.07 2.28 1.49
C THR A 57 15.31 1.40 1.55
N MET A 58 15.69 0.81 0.40
CA MET A 58 16.78 -0.12 0.26
C MET A 58 17.85 0.39 -0.71
N ARG A 59 19.09 -0.05 -0.53
CA ARG A 59 20.14 0.11 -1.53
C ARG A 59 19.85 -0.76 -2.75
N GLU A 60 20.38 -0.38 -3.91
CA GLU A 60 20.37 -1.22 -5.11
C GLU A 60 21.38 -2.38 -4.96
N GLY A 61 21.17 -3.44 -5.71
CA GLY A 61 22.02 -4.64 -5.75
C GLY A 61 21.26 -5.91 -5.45
N ASP A 62 21.97 -7.04 -5.51
CA ASP A 62 21.42 -8.40 -5.41
C ASP A 62 21.59 -9.00 -4.00
N ALA A 63 22.12 -8.24 -3.06
CA ALA A 63 22.24 -8.67 -1.66
C ALA A 63 20.85 -8.92 -1.03
N PRO A 64 20.74 -9.78 -0.02
CA PRO A 64 19.50 -10.04 0.71
C PRO A 64 18.84 -8.75 1.19
N ASP A 65 17.51 -8.69 1.23
CA ASP A 65 16.74 -7.52 1.62
C ASP A 65 17.15 -6.95 2.99
N ALA A 66 17.53 -7.83 3.93
CA ALA A 66 17.97 -7.43 5.26
C ALA A 66 19.26 -6.58 5.25
N GLU A 67 20.17 -6.86 4.32
CA GLU A 67 21.44 -6.11 4.17
C GLU A 67 21.27 -4.82 3.39
N ARG A 68 20.33 -4.81 2.42
CA ARG A 68 20.03 -3.62 1.60
C ARG A 68 19.20 -2.60 2.36
N LEU A 69 18.43 -3.03 3.37
CA LEU A 69 17.56 -2.15 4.14
C LEU A 69 18.37 -1.21 5.03
N THR A 70 18.36 0.08 4.71
CA THR A 70 19.11 1.11 5.44
C THR A 70 18.45 1.50 6.76
N ARG A 71 19.17 2.22 7.64
CA ARG A 71 18.59 2.78 8.88
C ARG A 71 17.44 3.75 8.57
N VAL A 72 17.65 4.62 7.59
CA VAL A 72 16.61 5.55 7.10
C VAL A 72 15.41 4.77 6.52
N GLY A 73 15.67 3.72 5.73
CA GLY A 73 14.63 2.87 5.19
C GLY A 73 13.81 2.16 6.27
N ARG A 74 14.45 1.67 7.34
CA ARG A 74 13.72 1.10 8.49
C ARG A 74 12.81 2.12 9.17
N TRP A 75 13.32 3.33 9.39
CA TRP A 75 12.53 4.41 9.98
C TRP A 75 11.33 4.78 9.09
N LEU A 76 11.53 4.96 7.79
CA LEU A 76 10.45 5.24 6.83
C LEU A 76 9.37 4.16 6.85
N ARG A 77 9.75 2.87 6.87
CA ARG A 77 8.80 1.75 6.96
C ARG A 77 8.09 1.66 8.31
N ALA A 78 8.78 1.96 9.40
CA ALA A 78 8.18 1.97 10.73
C ALA A 78 7.12 3.07 10.88
N THR A 79 7.33 4.21 10.21
CA THR A 79 6.40 5.36 10.20
C THR A 79 5.42 5.33 9.02
N SER A 80 5.56 4.36 8.10
CA SER A 80 4.80 4.26 6.84
C SER A 80 4.94 5.49 5.92
N LEU A 81 5.96 6.33 6.12
CA LEU A 81 6.23 7.48 5.26
C LEU A 81 6.67 7.08 3.85
N ASP A 82 7.22 5.88 3.68
CA ASP A 82 7.53 5.32 2.36
C ASP A 82 6.28 5.07 1.50
N GLU A 83 5.11 4.96 2.11
CA GLU A 83 3.83 4.74 1.43
C GLU A 83 3.07 6.04 1.08
N LEU A 84 3.56 7.22 1.47
CA LEU A 84 2.93 8.50 1.12
C LEU A 84 2.64 8.69 -0.38
N PRO A 85 3.51 8.25 -1.32
CA PRO A 85 3.21 8.32 -2.76
C PRO A 85 1.95 7.53 -3.17
N GLU A 86 1.51 6.55 -2.35
CA GLU A 86 0.30 5.77 -2.64
C GLU A 86 -0.98 6.61 -2.57
N LEU A 87 -0.98 7.75 -1.86
CA LEU A 87 -2.09 8.70 -1.84
C LEU A 87 -2.38 9.24 -3.25
N TRP A 88 -1.37 9.35 -4.11
CA TRP A 88 -1.56 9.68 -5.52
C TRP A 88 -2.35 8.59 -6.28
N HIS A 89 -2.11 7.31 -5.97
CA HIS A 89 -2.89 6.20 -6.56
C HIS A 89 -4.35 6.23 -6.10
N VAL A 90 -4.61 6.72 -4.87
CA VAL A 90 -5.97 6.97 -4.41
C VAL A 90 -6.61 8.07 -5.28
N LEU A 91 -5.94 9.19 -5.53
CA LEU A 91 -6.47 10.26 -6.40
C LEU A 91 -6.71 9.79 -7.84
N ARG A 92 -5.88 8.90 -8.38
CA ARG A 92 -6.04 8.31 -9.71
C ARG A 92 -7.13 7.24 -9.80
N GLY A 93 -7.60 6.71 -8.66
CA GLY A 93 -8.61 5.66 -8.60
C GLY A 93 -8.08 4.25 -8.77
N GLU A 94 -6.78 4.07 -8.73
CA GLU A 94 -6.09 2.76 -8.73
C GLU A 94 -6.18 2.10 -7.36
N MET A 95 -6.22 2.90 -6.28
CA MET A 95 -6.34 2.48 -4.89
C MET A 95 -7.48 3.18 -4.15
N SER A 96 -7.75 2.71 -2.96
CA SER A 96 -8.60 3.29 -1.91
C SER A 96 -7.75 3.55 -0.66
N LEU A 97 -8.22 4.34 0.29
CA LEU A 97 -7.56 4.46 1.59
C LEU A 97 -7.62 3.13 2.33
N VAL A 98 -8.80 2.50 2.35
CA VAL A 98 -9.03 1.21 3.03
C VAL A 98 -9.41 0.13 2.01
N GLY A 99 -8.74 -1.02 2.08
CA GLY A 99 -8.98 -2.16 1.20
C GLY A 99 -7.90 -3.24 1.37
N PRO A 100 -8.02 -4.38 0.69
CA PRO A 100 -7.00 -5.42 0.67
C PRO A 100 -5.65 -4.90 0.18
N ARG A 101 -4.55 -5.25 0.88
CA ARG A 101 -3.21 -4.78 0.48
C ARG A 101 -2.84 -5.29 -0.92
N PRO A 102 -2.37 -4.44 -1.86
CA PRO A 102 -2.02 -4.89 -3.20
C PRO A 102 -0.78 -5.79 -3.18
N LEU A 103 -0.91 -7.00 -3.71
CA LEU A 103 0.18 -7.96 -3.81
C LEU A 103 0.78 -7.98 -5.23
N PRO A 104 2.05 -8.45 -5.40
CA PRO A 104 2.66 -8.57 -6.70
C PRO A 104 1.82 -9.40 -7.68
N VAL A 105 1.78 -9.00 -8.95
CA VAL A 105 1.00 -9.67 -10.02
C VAL A 105 1.31 -11.17 -10.12
N ARG A 106 2.55 -11.58 -9.82
CA ARG A 106 2.97 -12.99 -9.82
C ARG A 106 2.19 -13.90 -8.87
N TYR A 107 1.40 -13.34 -7.94
CA TYR A 107 0.53 -14.11 -7.04
C TYR A 107 -0.85 -14.41 -7.63
N LEU A 108 -1.28 -13.70 -8.68
CA LEU A 108 -2.60 -13.88 -9.28
C LEU A 108 -2.93 -15.35 -9.63
N PRO A 109 -2.04 -16.11 -10.30
CA PRO A 109 -2.32 -17.50 -10.64
C PRO A 109 -2.32 -18.46 -9.45
N ARG A 110 -1.96 -17.99 -8.25
CA ARG A 110 -1.85 -18.82 -7.03
C ARG A 110 -3.07 -18.73 -6.13
N TYR A 111 -4.00 -17.81 -6.41
CA TYR A 111 -5.20 -17.67 -5.59
C TYR A 111 -6.22 -18.76 -5.90
N SER A 112 -6.84 -19.29 -4.84
CA SER A 112 -8.09 -20.03 -5.01
C SER A 112 -9.20 -19.06 -5.47
N PRO A 113 -10.30 -19.57 -6.06
CA PRO A 113 -11.44 -18.74 -6.44
C PRO A 113 -11.95 -17.86 -5.28
N GLN A 114 -11.98 -18.40 -4.06
CA GLN A 114 -12.36 -17.66 -2.86
C GLN A 114 -11.37 -16.54 -2.54
N GLN A 115 -10.07 -16.80 -2.58
CA GLN A 115 -9.03 -15.80 -2.30
C GLN A 115 -9.00 -14.71 -3.37
N ALA A 116 -9.31 -15.02 -4.63
CA ALA A 116 -9.34 -14.08 -5.74
C ALA A 116 -10.41 -12.99 -5.55
N ARG A 117 -11.46 -13.24 -4.76
CA ARG A 117 -12.52 -12.27 -4.43
C ARG A 117 -11.97 -10.98 -3.78
N ARG A 118 -10.78 -11.03 -3.17
CA ARG A 118 -10.11 -9.85 -2.64
C ARG A 118 -9.88 -8.74 -3.68
N HIS A 119 -9.92 -9.09 -4.96
CA HIS A 119 -9.78 -8.15 -6.08
C HIS A 119 -11.11 -7.56 -6.56
N GLU A 120 -12.26 -7.93 -6.00
CA GLU A 120 -13.57 -7.34 -6.32
C GLU A 120 -13.64 -5.85 -5.95
N VAL A 121 -12.79 -5.42 -5.01
CA VAL A 121 -12.66 -4.03 -4.58
C VAL A 121 -11.29 -3.44 -4.93
N ARG A 122 -11.15 -2.11 -4.85
CA ARG A 122 -9.83 -1.47 -4.98
C ARG A 122 -8.93 -1.86 -3.82
N PRO A 123 -7.63 -2.10 -4.08
CA PRO A 123 -6.67 -2.31 -3.01
C PRO A 123 -6.55 -1.06 -2.14
N GLY A 124 -6.20 -1.24 -0.86
CA GLY A 124 -6.05 -0.17 0.11
C GLY A 124 -4.61 0.11 0.51
N ILE A 125 -4.35 1.34 0.97
CA ILE A 125 -3.12 1.69 1.70
C ILE A 125 -3.12 0.96 3.04
N THR A 126 -4.25 1.02 3.78
CA THR A 126 -4.52 0.18 4.94
C THR A 126 -5.66 -0.79 4.65
N GLY A 127 -5.90 -1.75 5.55
CA GLY A 127 -6.98 -2.73 5.37
C GLY A 127 -7.17 -3.63 6.56
N TRP A 128 -8.27 -4.39 6.55
CA TRP A 128 -8.73 -5.18 7.67
C TRP A 128 -7.69 -6.20 8.16
N ALA A 129 -6.97 -6.87 7.27
CA ALA A 129 -5.87 -7.76 7.63
C ALA A 129 -4.69 -7.02 8.28
N GLN A 130 -4.43 -5.78 7.90
CA GLN A 130 -3.33 -4.99 8.46
C GLN A 130 -3.61 -4.54 9.89
N VAL A 131 -4.85 -4.17 10.22
CA VAL A 131 -5.21 -3.74 11.58
C VAL A 131 -5.45 -4.92 12.53
N ASN A 132 -5.78 -6.11 12.02
CA ASN A 132 -6.08 -7.30 12.84
C ASN A 132 -4.92 -8.30 12.99
N GLY A 133 -3.68 -7.86 12.82
CA GLY A 133 -2.51 -8.71 13.11
C GLY A 133 -1.33 -8.52 12.18
N ARG A 134 -1.52 -7.87 11.03
CA ARG A 134 -0.42 -7.45 10.13
C ARG A 134 0.56 -8.59 9.80
N ASN A 135 1.75 -8.56 10.42
CA ASN A 135 2.80 -9.54 10.14
C ASN A 135 2.67 -10.84 10.93
N SER A 136 1.87 -10.88 11.99
CA SER A 136 1.63 -12.10 12.79
C SER A 136 0.63 -13.06 12.14
N LEU A 137 -0.12 -12.61 11.13
CA LEU A 137 -1.09 -13.43 10.41
C LEU A 137 -0.42 -14.34 9.38
N THR A 138 -0.92 -15.57 9.25
CA THR A 138 -0.60 -16.44 8.10
C THR A 138 -1.17 -15.88 6.80
N TRP A 139 -0.75 -16.39 5.66
CA TRP A 139 -1.29 -15.98 4.37
C TRP A 139 -2.78 -16.30 4.24
N GLU A 140 -3.20 -17.47 4.72
CA GLU A 140 -4.59 -17.90 4.73
C GLU A 140 -5.47 -16.95 5.55
N GLN A 141 -4.99 -16.58 6.74
CA GLN A 141 -5.69 -15.61 7.60
C GLN A 141 -5.79 -14.22 6.93
N LYS A 142 -4.71 -13.75 6.29
CA LYS A 142 -4.73 -12.47 5.55
C LYS A 142 -5.77 -12.48 4.46
N PHE A 143 -5.84 -13.56 3.66
CA PHE A 143 -6.83 -13.68 2.59
C PHE A 143 -8.25 -13.82 3.13
N ALA A 144 -8.43 -14.54 4.23
CA ALA A 144 -9.73 -14.62 4.89
C ALA A 144 -10.22 -13.25 5.38
N TYR A 145 -9.35 -12.45 6.00
CA TYR A 145 -9.67 -11.08 6.40
C TYR A 145 -9.93 -10.15 5.21
N ASP A 146 -9.17 -10.30 4.12
CA ASP A 146 -9.37 -9.51 2.91
C ASP A 146 -10.75 -9.81 2.27
N VAL A 147 -11.14 -11.09 2.18
CA VAL A 147 -12.45 -11.49 1.65
C VAL A 147 -13.57 -11.07 2.61
N TRP A 148 -13.37 -11.24 3.92
CA TRP A 148 -14.33 -10.75 4.91
C TRP A 148 -14.59 -9.24 4.76
N TYR A 149 -13.52 -8.45 4.54
CA TYR A 149 -13.68 -7.02 4.28
C TYR A 149 -14.49 -6.75 3.02
N VAL A 150 -14.29 -7.50 1.93
CA VAL A 150 -15.08 -7.38 0.69
C VAL A 150 -16.56 -7.55 0.97
N ASP A 151 -16.92 -8.57 1.78
CA ASP A 151 -18.30 -8.89 2.11
C ASP A 151 -18.97 -7.89 3.07
N HIS A 152 -18.18 -7.19 3.91
CA HIS A 152 -18.68 -6.29 4.97
C HIS A 152 -18.31 -4.82 4.78
N MET A 153 -17.76 -4.46 3.61
CA MET A 153 -17.30 -3.11 3.32
C MET A 153 -18.39 -2.07 3.58
N SER A 154 -18.11 -1.14 4.48
CA SER A 154 -19.01 -0.04 4.83
C SER A 154 -18.21 1.18 5.28
N PHE A 155 -18.84 2.35 5.27
CA PHE A 155 -18.23 3.58 5.79
C PHE A 155 -17.75 3.43 7.23
N TRP A 156 -18.59 2.85 8.10
CA TRP A 156 -18.25 2.67 9.52
C TRP A 156 -17.09 1.68 9.73
N LEU A 157 -16.99 0.67 8.88
CA LEU A 157 -15.85 -0.26 8.92
C LEU A 157 -14.56 0.43 8.49
N ASP A 158 -14.62 1.30 7.50
CA ASP A 158 -13.45 2.05 7.02
C ASP A 158 -12.94 3.08 8.05
N VAL A 159 -13.84 3.64 8.86
CA VAL A 159 -13.47 4.60 9.93
C VAL A 159 -12.93 3.89 11.19
N LYS A 160 -13.35 2.65 11.44
CA LYS A 160 -12.91 1.83 12.58
C LYS A 160 -11.47 1.40 12.44
#